data_fcf12e157ca9aa37a316151fb290c243
#
_entry.id   fcf12e157ca9aa37a316151fb290c243
#
_cell.length_a   1.000
_cell.length_b   1.000
_cell.length_c   1.000
_cell.angle_alpha   90.00
_cell.angle_beta   90.00
_cell.angle_gamma   90.00
#
_symmetry.space_group_name_H-M   'P 1'
#
loop_
_entity.id
_entity.type
_entity.pdbx_description
1 polymer ?
#
loop_
_entity_poly.entity_id
_entity_poly.type
_entity_poly.pdbx_seq_one_letter_code
_entity_poly.pdbx_strand_id
1 'polypeptide(L)'
;MDNQSKHLIDIVEYVDNQKPKVKKNIEIVKADPDYPYMLHGSVNGNIKEFVPRLAERPGPKEDKTVPRVHVSDSVIGCVEGMNELVWYLMYGYNAYGSNEKVDFKNGWYIYKLPFEYCLKPNEELVYDMGLSNEHWLVPYNKETKKYKGEIIAKLIVSEVKYQNTGIDDGKRSKVIYEYLLEIMSDKVKITPDNEPYLPGYYKITYFARLGIKTSDNYNPSTYTPEMCQVERISQSEYNGVKKRISPDLFTNLGFIDKLKKSFTW
;
A
#
# COMPACT_ATOMS: atom_id res chain seq x y z
N MET A 1 -25.57 -11.13 -24.96
CA MET A 1 -24.35 -11.13 -24.15
C MET A 1 -24.70 -10.61 -22.78
N ASP A 2 -24.37 -11.34 -21.75
CA ASP A 2 -24.51 -10.81 -20.40
C ASP A 2 -23.46 -9.73 -20.13
N ASN A 3 -23.65 -8.94 -19.07
CA ASN A 3 -22.74 -7.84 -18.74
C ASN A 3 -21.32 -8.34 -18.44
N GLN A 4 -21.17 -9.55 -17.86
CA GLN A 4 -19.86 -10.10 -17.53
C GLN A 4 -19.03 -10.44 -18.76
N SER A 5 -19.65 -10.99 -19.80
CA SER A 5 -19.00 -11.26 -21.08
C SER A 5 -18.54 -9.97 -21.77
N LYS A 6 -19.31 -8.89 -21.63
CA LYS A 6 -18.94 -7.58 -22.20
C LYS A 6 -17.71 -6.99 -21.49
N HIS A 7 -17.69 -6.97 -20.17
CA HIS A 7 -16.57 -6.41 -19.41
C HIS A 7 -15.26 -7.18 -19.65
N LEU A 8 -15.32 -8.51 -19.80
CA LEU A 8 -14.14 -9.29 -20.16
C LEU A 8 -13.60 -8.90 -21.55
N ILE A 9 -14.48 -8.73 -22.53
CA ILE A 9 -14.08 -8.28 -23.87
C ILE A 9 -13.43 -6.91 -23.80
N ASP A 10 -14.05 -5.97 -23.09
CA ASP A 10 -13.56 -4.59 -22.99
C ASP A 10 -12.15 -4.53 -22.37
N ILE A 11 -11.87 -5.33 -21.32
CA ILE A 11 -10.53 -5.32 -20.68
C ILE A 11 -9.50 -6.05 -21.51
N VAL A 12 -9.87 -7.12 -22.22
CA VAL A 12 -8.96 -7.80 -23.16
C VAL A 12 -8.58 -6.84 -24.29
N GLU A 13 -9.55 -6.15 -24.89
CA GLU A 13 -9.28 -5.15 -25.92
C GLU A 13 -8.42 -3.99 -25.40
N TYR A 14 -8.67 -3.55 -24.17
CA TYR A 14 -7.82 -2.53 -23.52
C TYR A 14 -6.36 -2.99 -23.41
N VAL A 15 -6.12 -4.24 -22.98
CA VAL A 15 -4.76 -4.82 -22.86
C VAL A 15 -4.13 -5.00 -24.23
N ASP A 16 -4.89 -5.46 -25.22
CA ASP A 16 -4.40 -5.67 -26.59
C ASP A 16 -3.92 -4.38 -27.25
N ASN A 17 -4.48 -3.25 -26.88
CA ASN A 17 -4.07 -1.93 -27.34
C ASN A 17 -2.85 -1.34 -26.59
N GLN A 18 -2.34 -2.01 -25.53
CA GLN A 18 -1.15 -1.54 -24.83
C GLN A 18 0.15 -1.85 -25.60
N LYS A 19 1.22 -1.16 -25.19
CA LYS A 19 2.57 -1.43 -25.74
C LYS A 19 3.00 -2.89 -25.47
N PRO A 20 3.78 -3.51 -26.34
CA PRO A 20 4.19 -4.91 -26.21
C PRO A 20 4.83 -5.25 -24.84
N LYS A 21 5.65 -4.33 -24.30
CA LYS A 21 6.24 -4.51 -22.96
C LYS A 21 5.16 -4.61 -21.88
N VAL A 22 4.16 -3.74 -21.92
CA VAL A 22 3.06 -3.74 -20.94
C VAL A 22 2.21 -5.01 -21.11
N LYS A 23 1.76 -5.27 -22.33
CA LYS A 23 0.89 -6.41 -22.67
C LYS A 23 1.42 -7.75 -22.16
N LYS A 24 2.70 -8.04 -22.35
CA LYS A 24 3.31 -9.33 -21.93
C LYS A 24 3.55 -9.45 -20.42
N ASN A 25 3.46 -8.37 -19.68
CA ASN A 25 3.81 -8.29 -18.26
C ASN A 25 2.60 -7.96 -17.38
N ILE A 26 1.38 -8.16 -17.90
CA ILE A 26 0.11 -7.96 -17.21
C ILE A 26 -0.72 -9.23 -17.26
N GLU A 27 -1.33 -9.55 -16.13
CA GLU A 27 -2.38 -10.56 -15.99
C GLU A 27 -3.74 -9.86 -15.80
N ILE A 28 -4.80 -10.39 -16.42
CA ILE A 28 -6.18 -9.97 -16.15
C ILE A 28 -6.71 -10.79 -15.00
N VAL A 29 -7.08 -10.13 -13.90
CA VAL A 29 -7.60 -10.75 -12.69
C VAL A 29 -9.10 -10.46 -12.57
N LYS A 30 -9.90 -11.49 -12.40
CA LYS A 30 -11.33 -11.40 -12.11
C LYS A 30 -11.53 -11.23 -10.60
N ALA A 31 -12.51 -10.43 -10.23
CA ALA A 31 -12.91 -10.28 -8.83
C ALA A 31 -13.36 -11.61 -8.23
N ASP A 32 -12.92 -11.88 -7.01
CA ASP A 32 -13.44 -12.95 -6.18
C ASP A 32 -14.87 -12.59 -5.75
N PRO A 33 -15.88 -13.45 -5.96
CA PRO A 33 -17.25 -13.17 -5.54
C PRO A 33 -17.38 -12.89 -4.03
N ASP A 34 -16.55 -13.53 -3.21
CA ASP A 34 -16.56 -13.37 -1.75
C ASP A 34 -15.77 -12.13 -1.28
N TYR A 35 -14.94 -11.57 -2.17
CA TYR A 35 -14.13 -10.37 -1.92
C TYR A 35 -14.05 -9.48 -3.19
N PRO A 36 -15.19 -8.89 -3.63
CA PRO A 36 -15.29 -8.26 -4.96
C PRO A 36 -14.75 -6.83 -4.98
N TYR A 37 -13.71 -6.53 -4.25
CA TYR A 37 -13.08 -5.21 -4.20
C TYR A 37 -11.59 -5.30 -3.90
N MET A 38 -10.87 -4.27 -4.29
CA MET A 38 -9.49 -4.00 -3.91
C MET A 38 -9.43 -2.85 -2.91
N LEU A 39 -8.30 -2.72 -2.23
CA LEU A 39 -8.05 -1.69 -1.25
C LEU A 39 -7.17 -0.58 -1.82
N HIS A 40 -7.44 0.66 -1.38
CA HIS A 40 -6.60 1.81 -1.66
C HIS A 40 -6.36 2.60 -0.38
N GLY A 41 -5.09 2.85 -0.06
CA GLY A 41 -4.70 3.67 1.09
C GLY A 41 -4.58 5.15 0.70
N SER A 42 -5.12 6.05 1.54
CA SER A 42 -5.00 7.49 1.33
C SER A 42 -5.02 8.26 2.64
N VAL A 43 -4.26 9.35 2.71
CA VAL A 43 -4.37 10.35 3.80
C VAL A 43 -5.64 11.20 3.70
N ASN A 44 -6.23 11.28 2.51
CA ASN A 44 -7.46 12.03 2.28
C ASN A 44 -8.69 11.15 2.53
N GLY A 45 -9.46 11.45 3.57
CA GLY A 45 -10.70 10.75 3.95
C GLY A 45 -11.95 11.21 3.18
N ASN A 46 -11.84 12.07 2.17
CA ASN A 46 -12.98 12.66 1.48
C ASN A 46 -13.09 12.26 0.00
N ILE A 47 -12.32 11.25 -0.43
CA ILE A 47 -12.34 10.82 -1.84
C ILE A 47 -13.63 10.03 -2.09
N LYS A 48 -14.46 10.51 -3.00
CA LYS A 48 -15.70 9.84 -3.40
C LYS A 48 -15.53 9.00 -4.66
N GLU A 49 -14.65 9.44 -5.55
CA GLU A 49 -14.39 8.81 -6.85
C GLU A 49 -12.90 8.78 -7.14
N PHE A 50 -12.41 7.64 -7.56
CA PHE A 50 -11.05 7.44 -8.01
C PHE A 50 -11.03 7.38 -9.54
N VAL A 51 -10.25 8.26 -10.14
CA VAL A 51 -10.12 8.36 -11.61
C VAL A 51 -8.76 7.79 -11.99
N PRO A 52 -8.71 6.76 -12.86
CA PRO A 52 -7.44 6.27 -13.40
C PRO A 52 -6.66 7.39 -14.08
N ARG A 53 -5.41 7.58 -13.69
CA ARG A 53 -4.51 8.59 -14.23
C ARG A 53 -3.10 8.03 -14.38
N LEU A 54 -2.30 8.65 -15.21
CA LEU A 54 -0.88 8.35 -15.29
C LEU A 54 -0.22 8.69 -13.95
N ALA A 55 0.73 7.85 -13.52
CA ALA A 55 1.52 8.13 -12.33
C ALA A 55 2.30 9.45 -12.55
N GLU A 56 2.06 10.44 -11.70
CA GLU A 56 2.73 11.73 -11.77
C GLU A 56 4.22 11.61 -11.38
N ARG A 57 4.52 10.70 -10.48
CA ARG A 57 5.85 10.44 -9.93
C ARG A 57 6.11 8.94 -9.82
N PRO A 58 6.24 8.26 -10.95
CA PRO A 58 6.48 6.83 -10.94
C PRO A 58 7.84 6.51 -10.33
N GLY A 59 7.90 5.41 -9.60
CA GLY A 59 9.13 4.87 -9.08
C GLY A 59 10.14 4.50 -10.18
N PRO A 60 11.40 4.24 -9.81
CA PRO A 60 12.39 3.73 -10.74
C PRO A 60 11.88 2.44 -11.39
N LYS A 61 11.87 2.33 -12.71
CA LYS A 61 11.36 1.18 -13.48
C LYS A 61 9.84 1.02 -13.53
N GLU A 62 9.07 1.82 -12.81
CA GLU A 62 7.61 1.77 -12.87
C GLU A 62 7.08 2.18 -14.24
N ASP A 63 6.00 1.53 -14.70
CA ASP A 63 5.33 1.91 -15.95
C ASP A 63 4.72 3.31 -15.87
N LYS A 64 4.95 4.11 -16.93
CA LYS A 64 4.50 5.51 -17.04
C LYS A 64 3.42 5.70 -18.10
N THR A 65 2.91 4.63 -18.67
CA THR A 65 2.08 4.72 -19.87
C THR A 65 0.63 4.27 -19.66
N VAL A 66 0.37 3.51 -18.60
CA VAL A 66 -0.97 3.00 -18.27
C VAL A 66 -1.64 3.89 -17.24
N PRO A 67 -2.75 4.59 -17.60
CA PRO A 67 -3.58 5.28 -16.62
C PRO A 67 -4.22 4.29 -15.65
N ARG A 68 -4.06 4.52 -14.36
CA ARG A 68 -4.51 3.57 -13.33
C ARG A 68 -4.86 4.19 -11.99
N VAL A 69 -5.63 3.49 -11.20
CA VAL A 69 -5.68 3.64 -9.75
C VAL A 69 -4.90 2.47 -9.17
N HIS A 70 -3.87 2.75 -8.38
CA HIS A 70 -3.10 1.75 -7.67
C HIS A 70 -3.94 1.19 -6.53
N VAL A 71 -4.04 -0.12 -6.45
CA VAL A 71 -4.79 -0.83 -5.42
C VAL A 71 -4.03 -2.08 -5.00
N SER A 72 -4.36 -2.62 -3.84
CA SER A 72 -3.84 -3.90 -3.36
C SER A 72 -4.98 -4.75 -2.79
N ASP A 73 -4.75 -6.03 -2.62
CA ASP A 73 -5.71 -6.93 -1.99
C ASP A 73 -5.67 -6.88 -0.45
N SER A 74 -4.68 -6.21 0.14
CA SER A 74 -4.46 -6.18 1.59
C SER A 74 -4.05 -4.79 2.11
N VAL A 75 -4.26 -4.57 3.41
CA VAL A 75 -3.84 -3.34 4.10
C VAL A 75 -2.32 -3.19 4.03
N ILE A 76 -1.57 -4.27 4.25
CA ILE A 76 -0.09 -4.23 4.20
C ILE A 76 0.39 -3.92 2.78
N GLY A 77 -0.24 -4.48 1.76
CA GLY A 77 0.07 -4.12 0.38
C GLY A 77 -0.20 -2.63 0.07
N CYS A 78 -1.29 -2.06 0.61
CA CYS A 78 -1.51 -0.62 0.53
C CYS A 78 -0.41 0.18 1.24
N VAL A 79 0.06 -0.26 2.42
CA VAL A 79 1.14 0.40 3.17
C VAL A 79 2.44 0.40 2.36
N GLU A 80 2.78 -0.73 1.75
CA GLU A 80 3.98 -0.86 0.92
C GLU A 80 3.90 -0.02 -0.35
N GLY A 81 2.75 0.02 -1.00
CA GLY A 81 2.51 0.88 -2.16
C GLY A 81 2.51 2.37 -1.83
N MET A 82 2.33 2.73 -0.55
CA MET A 82 2.46 4.10 -0.05
C MET A 82 3.91 4.41 0.36
N ASN A 83 4.88 4.20 -0.53
CA ASN A 83 6.30 4.52 -0.27
C ASN A 83 6.54 5.94 0.30
N GLU A 84 5.61 6.84 0.09
CA GLU A 84 5.59 8.17 0.71
C GLU A 84 5.58 8.11 2.23
N LEU A 85 4.98 7.09 2.82
CA LEU A 85 4.95 6.94 4.27
C LEU A 85 6.35 6.85 4.84
N VAL A 86 7.22 6.02 4.26
CA VAL A 86 8.60 5.86 4.70
C VAL A 86 9.37 7.17 4.53
N TRP A 87 9.25 7.83 3.38
CA TRP A 87 9.88 9.12 3.11
C TRP A 87 9.38 10.20 4.04
N TYR A 88 8.10 10.21 4.32
CA TYR A 88 7.46 11.15 5.22
C TYR A 88 7.96 10.99 6.65
N LEU A 89 8.02 9.74 7.12
CA LEU A 89 8.55 9.39 8.43
C LEU A 89 10.04 9.76 8.55
N MET A 90 10.79 9.64 7.44
CA MET A 90 12.23 9.87 7.42
C MET A 90 12.63 11.33 7.35
N TYR A 91 11.90 12.16 6.65
CA TYR A 91 12.33 13.51 6.33
C TYR A 91 11.42 14.62 6.89
N GLY A 92 10.30 14.26 7.48
CA GLY A 92 9.31 15.24 8.00
C GLY A 92 8.74 16.16 6.91
N TYR A 93 9.00 15.83 5.64
CA TYR A 93 8.56 16.58 4.48
C TYR A 93 7.62 15.73 3.65
N ASN A 94 6.61 16.38 3.10
CA ASN A 94 5.96 15.87 1.93
C ASN A 94 7.03 15.74 0.82
N ALA A 95 7.35 14.51 0.45
CA ALA A 95 8.32 14.21 -0.60
C ALA A 95 7.99 14.92 -1.93
N TYR A 96 6.81 15.47 -2.02
CA TYR A 96 6.22 16.15 -3.18
C TYR A 96 6.24 17.67 -3.11
N GLY A 97 6.93 18.27 -2.13
CA GLY A 97 7.15 19.70 -2.08
C GLY A 97 5.93 20.54 -1.70
N SER A 98 4.84 19.94 -1.22
CA SER A 98 3.79 20.68 -0.56
C SER A 98 4.21 20.99 0.88
N ASN A 99 3.96 22.22 1.34
CA ASN A 99 4.25 22.65 2.71
C ASN A 99 3.22 22.12 3.73
N GLU A 100 2.33 21.24 3.31
CA GLU A 100 1.31 20.65 4.17
C GLU A 100 1.94 19.56 5.04
N LYS A 101 1.95 19.78 6.34
CA LYS A 101 2.30 18.74 7.31
C LYS A 101 1.18 17.69 7.29
N VAL A 102 1.50 16.45 6.94
CA VAL A 102 0.54 15.36 7.15
C VAL A 102 0.34 15.18 8.64
N ASP A 103 -0.89 15.26 9.06
CA ASP A 103 -1.26 14.98 10.44
C ASP A 103 -1.34 13.46 10.64
N PHE A 104 -0.23 12.86 11.06
CA PHE A 104 -0.16 11.44 11.36
C PHE A 104 -1.15 10.98 12.44
N LYS A 105 -1.67 11.90 13.27
CA LYS A 105 -2.71 11.58 14.24
C LYS A 105 -4.00 11.17 13.57
N ASN A 106 -4.25 11.66 12.36
CA ASN A 106 -5.43 11.27 11.59
C ASN A 106 -5.27 9.93 10.88
N GLY A 107 -4.02 9.47 10.66
CA GLY A 107 -3.73 8.20 10.02
C GLY A 107 -4.10 8.17 8.54
N TRP A 108 -4.27 6.96 8.04
CA TRP A 108 -4.69 6.67 6.67
C TRP A 108 -6.07 6.08 6.65
N TYR A 109 -6.81 6.41 5.61
CA TYR A 109 -8.10 5.81 5.29
C TYR A 109 -7.88 4.69 4.29
N ILE A 110 -8.45 3.53 4.56
CA ILE A 110 -8.46 2.40 3.64
C ILE A 110 -9.82 2.37 2.96
N TYR A 111 -9.78 2.55 1.67
CA TYR A 111 -10.96 2.52 0.80
C TYR A 111 -11.11 1.14 0.18
N LYS A 112 -12.33 0.64 0.10
CA LYS A 112 -12.68 -0.44 -0.83
C LYS A 112 -13.12 0.15 -2.16
N LEU A 113 -12.63 -0.43 -3.24
CA LEU A 113 -12.99 -0.08 -4.61
C LEU A 113 -13.52 -1.34 -5.30
N PRO A 114 -14.85 -1.45 -5.47
CA PRO A 114 -15.44 -2.59 -6.18
C PRO A 114 -14.95 -2.65 -7.63
N PHE A 115 -14.70 -3.84 -8.12
CA PHE A 115 -14.27 -4.09 -9.50
C PHE A 115 -14.81 -5.42 -9.99
N GLU A 116 -14.82 -5.62 -11.29
CA GLU A 116 -15.12 -6.91 -11.91
C GLU A 116 -13.86 -7.55 -12.47
N TYR A 117 -13.04 -6.74 -13.13
CA TYR A 117 -11.70 -7.10 -13.61
C TYR A 117 -10.71 -5.99 -13.28
N CYS A 118 -9.48 -6.38 -12.96
CA CYS A 118 -8.35 -5.50 -12.81
C CYS A 118 -7.12 -6.09 -13.49
N LEU A 119 -6.05 -5.31 -13.59
CA LEU A 119 -4.77 -5.75 -14.13
C LEU A 119 -3.79 -5.99 -13.00
N LYS A 120 -3.10 -7.11 -13.04
CA LYS A 120 -1.99 -7.43 -12.17
C LYS A 120 -0.69 -7.31 -12.95
N PRO A 121 0.12 -6.26 -12.72
CA PRO A 121 1.44 -6.14 -13.31
C PRO A 121 2.41 -7.13 -12.69
N ASN A 122 3.54 -7.36 -13.33
CA ASN A 122 4.66 -8.06 -12.73
C ASN A 122 5.81 -7.09 -12.37
N GLU A 123 6.92 -7.61 -11.86
CA GLU A 123 8.10 -6.86 -11.41
C GLU A 123 8.80 -6.05 -12.51
N GLU A 124 8.54 -6.36 -13.79
CA GLU A 124 9.02 -5.58 -14.93
C GLU A 124 8.30 -4.24 -15.10
N LEU A 125 7.11 -4.11 -14.51
CA LEU A 125 6.27 -2.91 -14.57
C LEU A 125 6.12 -2.21 -13.23
N VAL A 126 6.25 -2.94 -12.11
CA VAL A 126 6.14 -2.44 -10.74
C VAL A 126 7.25 -3.04 -9.90
N TYR A 127 8.12 -2.19 -9.40
CA TYR A 127 9.37 -2.58 -8.78
C TYR A 127 9.22 -3.36 -7.46
N ASP A 128 8.24 -3.02 -6.64
CA ASP A 128 7.97 -3.58 -5.32
C ASP A 128 6.79 -4.55 -5.30
N MET A 129 6.48 -5.14 -6.46
CA MET A 129 5.33 -6.03 -6.64
C MET A 129 5.28 -7.16 -5.62
N GLY A 130 6.45 -7.69 -5.22
CA GLY A 130 6.55 -8.76 -4.22
C GLY A 130 6.09 -8.36 -2.81
N LEU A 131 6.06 -7.07 -2.50
CA LEU A 131 5.60 -6.52 -1.21
C LEU A 131 4.21 -5.91 -1.31
N SER A 132 4.00 -5.06 -2.31
CA SER A 132 2.76 -4.30 -2.46
C SER A 132 1.60 -5.15 -2.98
N ASN A 133 1.89 -6.25 -3.67
CA ASN A 133 0.89 -7.01 -4.44
C ASN A 133 -0.05 -6.08 -5.22
N GLU A 134 0.55 -5.10 -5.89
CA GLU A 134 -0.16 -4.03 -6.57
C GLU A 134 -1.03 -4.55 -7.70
N HIS A 135 -2.21 -3.99 -7.82
CA HIS A 135 -3.13 -4.20 -8.94
C HIS A 135 -3.54 -2.84 -9.51
N TRP A 136 -3.99 -2.83 -10.75
CA TRP A 136 -4.37 -1.63 -11.48
C TRP A 136 -5.84 -1.64 -11.85
N LEU A 137 -6.59 -0.68 -11.34
CA LEU A 137 -7.92 -0.39 -11.87
C LEU A 137 -7.76 0.62 -13.01
N VAL A 138 -8.11 0.19 -14.22
CA VAL A 138 -7.86 0.92 -15.48
C VAL A 138 -9.16 1.37 -16.16
N PRO A 139 -9.13 2.38 -17.04
CA PRO A 139 -10.34 2.89 -17.69
C PRO A 139 -10.76 2.04 -18.91
N TYR A 140 -10.85 0.71 -18.74
CA TYR A 140 -11.17 -0.20 -19.84
C TYR A 140 -12.65 -0.13 -20.26
N ASN A 141 -13.54 0.32 -19.37
CA ASN A 141 -14.96 0.48 -19.65
C ASN A 141 -15.35 1.95 -19.47
N LYS A 142 -16.10 2.51 -20.42
CA LYS A 142 -16.56 3.91 -20.35
C LYS A 142 -17.38 4.21 -19.09
N GLU A 143 -18.10 3.21 -18.58
CA GLU A 143 -18.90 3.30 -17.36
C GLU A 143 -18.02 3.24 -16.09
N THR A 144 -16.85 2.61 -16.17
CA THR A 144 -15.88 2.46 -15.07
C THR A 144 -14.68 3.40 -15.14
N LYS A 145 -14.82 4.52 -15.89
CA LYS A 145 -13.78 5.58 -15.86
C LYS A 145 -13.52 6.14 -14.47
N LYS A 146 -14.46 5.91 -13.56
CA LYS A 146 -14.39 6.33 -12.17
C LYS A 146 -14.80 5.17 -11.28
N TYR A 147 -14.00 4.89 -10.27
CA TYR A 147 -14.30 3.89 -9.27
C TYR A 147 -14.82 4.57 -8.02
N LYS A 148 -15.98 4.16 -7.54
CA LYS A 148 -16.53 4.67 -6.27
C LYS A 148 -15.77 4.04 -5.12
N GLY A 149 -15.25 4.89 -4.22
CA GLY A 149 -14.56 4.44 -3.02
C GLY A 149 -15.43 4.59 -1.78
N GLU A 150 -15.37 3.61 -0.90
CA GLU A 150 -15.97 3.64 0.42
C GLU A 150 -14.89 3.38 1.47
N ILE A 151 -14.81 4.21 2.51
CA ILE A 151 -13.87 4.00 3.62
C ILE A 151 -14.39 2.86 4.47
N ILE A 152 -13.59 1.80 4.61
CA ILE A 152 -13.92 0.62 5.41
C ILE A 152 -13.01 0.41 6.61
N ALA A 153 -11.83 1.05 6.60
CA ALA A 153 -10.93 0.98 7.73
C ALA A 153 -10.08 2.25 7.86
N LYS A 154 -9.50 2.41 9.05
CA LYS A 154 -8.57 3.48 9.38
C LYS A 154 -7.32 2.91 10.01
N LEU A 155 -6.16 3.31 9.49
CA LEU A 155 -4.85 2.87 9.93
C LEU A 155 -4.09 4.04 10.57
N ILE A 156 -3.51 3.84 11.75
CA ILE A 156 -2.72 4.84 12.47
C ILE A 156 -1.37 4.23 12.83
N VAL A 157 -0.26 4.91 12.59
CA VAL A 157 1.05 4.48 13.12
C VAL A 157 1.09 4.80 14.60
N SER A 158 1.28 3.79 15.43
CA SER A 158 1.37 3.95 16.89
C SER A 158 2.80 3.97 17.40
N GLU A 159 3.71 3.27 16.72
CA GLU A 159 5.13 3.24 17.08
C GLU A 159 5.99 2.88 15.87
N VAL A 160 7.22 3.38 15.88
CA VAL A 160 8.27 3.00 14.93
C VAL A 160 9.54 2.70 15.70
N LYS A 161 10.08 1.48 15.55
CA LYS A 161 11.30 1.02 16.19
C LYS A 161 12.34 0.68 15.14
N TYR A 162 13.56 1.10 15.38
CA TYR A 162 14.71 0.68 14.59
C TYR A 162 15.48 -0.41 15.34
N GLN A 163 15.65 -1.55 14.71
CA GLN A 163 16.43 -2.65 15.25
C GLN A 163 17.72 -2.82 14.44
N ASN A 164 18.85 -2.43 15.05
CA ASN A 164 20.15 -2.77 14.50
C ASN A 164 20.45 -4.22 14.87
N THR A 165 20.59 -5.10 13.90
CA THR A 165 20.83 -6.52 14.13
C THR A 165 22.28 -6.86 14.46
N GLY A 166 23.17 -5.84 14.60
CA GLY A 166 24.55 -6.04 15.04
C GLY A 166 25.47 -6.81 14.08
N ILE A 167 24.98 -7.18 12.92
CA ILE A 167 25.76 -7.84 11.88
C ILE A 167 26.38 -6.73 11.03
N ASP A 168 27.68 -6.58 11.13
CA ASP A 168 28.50 -5.52 10.52
C ASP A 168 28.63 -5.61 8.99
N ASP A 169 27.83 -6.48 8.34
CA ASP A 169 27.82 -6.65 6.90
C ASP A 169 26.91 -5.65 6.16
N GLY A 170 26.45 -4.62 6.86
CA GLY A 170 25.66 -3.52 6.27
C GLY A 170 24.28 -3.93 5.74
N LYS A 171 23.86 -5.18 5.90
CA LYS A 171 22.80 -5.74 5.07
C LYS A 171 21.43 -5.91 5.73
N ARG A 172 21.23 -5.66 7.03
CA ARG A 172 19.93 -6.00 7.64
C ARG A 172 19.53 -5.12 8.82
N SER A 173 19.34 -3.86 8.58
CA SER A 173 18.55 -3.05 9.51
C SER A 173 17.08 -3.36 9.32
N LYS A 174 16.36 -3.65 10.40
CA LYS A 174 14.91 -3.83 10.39
C LYS A 174 14.26 -2.62 11.00
N VAL A 175 13.20 -2.14 10.36
CA VAL A 175 12.28 -1.18 10.97
C VAL A 175 11.03 -1.95 11.36
N ILE A 176 10.60 -1.75 12.58
CA ILE A 176 9.38 -2.32 13.11
C ILE A 176 8.38 -1.20 13.20
N TYR A 177 7.28 -1.34 12.48
CA TYR A 177 6.12 -0.47 12.55
C TYR A 177 5.05 -1.12 13.40
N GLU A 178 4.51 -0.38 14.36
CA GLU A 178 3.29 -0.77 15.03
C GLU A 178 2.16 0.13 14.52
N TYR A 179 1.10 -0.50 14.02
CA TYR A 179 -0.10 0.17 13.57
C TYR A 179 -1.29 -0.20 14.45
N LEU A 180 -2.19 0.76 14.60
CA LEU A 180 -3.56 0.54 15.06
C LEU A 180 -4.47 0.55 13.85
N LEU A 181 -5.23 -0.51 13.64
CA LEU A 181 -6.23 -0.63 12.59
C LEU A 181 -7.62 -0.71 13.21
N GLU A 182 -8.50 0.15 12.74
CA GLU A 182 -9.93 0.10 13.01
C GLU A 182 -10.64 -0.31 11.72
N ILE A 183 -11.21 -1.52 11.69
CA ILE A 183 -12.09 -1.98 10.63
C ILE A 183 -13.51 -1.57 10.99
N MET A 184 -14.08 -0.63 10.24
CA MET A 184 -15.38 0.01 10.54
C MET A 184 -16.54 -0.74 9.92
N SER A 185 -16.35 -1.25 8.71
CA SER A 185 -17.36 -1.97 7.97
C SER A 185 -16.71 -3.00 7.04
N ASP A 186 -17.46 -4.04 6.67
CA ASP A 186 -17.01 -5.12 5.82
C ASP A 186 -15.84 -5.96 6.38
N LYS A 187 -15.46 -6.97 5.63
CA LYS A 187 -14.28 -7.77 5.90
C LYS A 187 -13.08 -7.12 5.22
N VAL A 188 -11.91 -7.16 5.83
CA VAL A 188 -10.68 -6.56 5.28
C VAL A 188 -9.53 -7.55 5.37
N LYS A 189 -8.85 -7.82 4.28
CA LYS A 189 -7.57 -8.52 4.30
C LYS A 189 -6.51 -7.60 4.87
N ILE A 190 -5.92 -7.97 6.00
CA ILE A 190 -4.81 -7.21 6.58
C ILE A 190 -3.51 -7.60 5.88
N THR A 191 -3.32 -8.89 5.64
CA THR A 191 -2.16 -9.45 4.93
C THR A 191 -2.61 -10.23 3.70
N PRO A 192 -1.75 -10.40 2.69
CA PRO A 192 -2.10 -11.13 1.46
C PRO A 192 -2.56 -12.57 1.70
N ASP A 193 -1.97 -13.24 2.70
CA ASP A 193 -2.13 -14.68 2.91
C ASP A 193 -3.26 -15.05 3.86
N ASN A 194 -3.85 -14.08 4.55
CA ASN A 194 -4.85 -14.34 5.58
C ASN A 194 -6.28 -14.22 5.05
N GLU A 195 -7.19 -14.93 5.71
CA GLU A 195 -8.62 -14.70 5.56
C GLU A 195 -8.98 -13.25 5.97
N PRO A 196 -10.03 -12.67 5.37
CA PRO A 196 -10.44 -11.33 5.72
C PRO A 196 -10.90 -11.20 7.17
N TYR A 197 -10.40 -10.19 7.86
CA TYR A 197 -10.74 -9.87 9.24
C TYR A 197 -12.08 -9.13 9.32
N LEU A 198 -12.85 -9.45 10.35
CA LEU A 198 -14.14 -8.82 10.64
C LEU A 198 -13.97 -7.41 11.21
N PRO A 199 -15.03 -6.56 11.21
CA PRO A 199 -15.02 -5.27 11.88
C PRO A 199 -14.55 -5.37 13.35
N GLY A 200 -13.75 -4.40 13.77
CA GLY A 200 -13.12 -4.35 15.10
C GLY A 200 -11.81 -3.61 15.12
N TYR A 201 -11.08 -3.78 16.23
CA TYR A 201 -9.83 -3.09 16.49
C TYR A 201 -8.68 -4.10 16.48
N TYR A 202 -7.58 -3.72 15.83
CA TYR A 202 -6.41 -4.58 15.67
C TYR A 202 -5.13 -3.79 15.90
N LYS A 203 -4.14 -4.48 16.45
CA LYS A 203 -2.75 -4.05 16.51
C LYS A 203 -1.98 -4.86 15.47
N ILE A 204 -1.22 -4.19 14.64
CA ILE A 204 -0.39 -4.81 13.60
C ILE A 204 1.06 -4.46 13.92
N THR A 205 1.90 -5.48 14.04
CA THR A 205 3.35 -5.31 14.11
C THR A 205 3.93 -5.75 12.78
N TYR A 206 4.51 -4.80 12.04
CA TYR A 206 5.05 -5.03 10.72
C TYR A 206 6.56 -4.83 10.68
N PHE A 207 7.27 -5.85 10.20
CA PHE A 207 8.72 -5.89 10.12
C PHE A 207 9.16 -5.57 8.70
N ALA A 208 9.32 -4.28 8.39
CA ALA A 208 9.85 -3.85 7.11
C ALA A 208 11.35 -4.13 7.04
N ARG A 209 11.78 -4.79 5.97
CA ARG A 209 13.21 -4.91 5.66
C ARG A 209 13.63 -3.65 4.92
N LEU A 210 14.48 -2.84 5.55
CA LEU A 210 15.19 -1.79 4.81
C LEU A 210 16.19 -2.48 3.87
N GLY A 211 15.86 -2.51 2.58
CA GLY A 211 16.80 -2.94 1.58
C GLY A 211 17.94 -1.91 1.50
N ILE A 212 19.15 -2.29 1.93
CA ILE A 212 20.34 -1.51 1.62
C ILE A 212 20.62 -1.73 0.14
N LYS A 213 20.67 -0.65 -0.61
CA LYS A 213 21.07 -0.63 -2.01
C LYS A 213 22.55 -1.04 -2.08
N THR A 214 22.83 -2.31 -2.33
CA THR A 214 24.09 -2.68 -2.94
C THR A 214 23.93 -2.49 -4.45
N SER A 215 24.87 -1.82 -5.08
CA SER A 215 24.80 -1.16 -6.37
C SER A 215 24.24 -1.96 -7.55
N ASP A 216 24.14 -3.29 -7.50
CA ASP A 216 23.80 -4.09 -8.68
C ASP A 216 22.77 -5.22 -8.46
N ASN A 217 22.35 -5.50 -7.24
CA ASN A 217 21.43 -6.61 -6.94
C ASN A 217 20.37 -6.22 -5.89
N TYR A 218 19.58 -5.18 -6.18
CA TYR A 218 18.37 -4.96 -5.41
C TYR A 218 17.36 -6.02 -5.85
N ASN A 219 17.22 -7.03 -5.01
CA ASN A 219 16.11 -7.97 -5.12
C ASN A 219 14.98 -7.40 -4.27
N PRO A 220 13.85 -7.01 -4.85
CA PRO A 220 12.71 -6.54 -4.06
C PRO A 220 12.34 -7.63 -3.06
N SER A 221 12.19 -7.24 -1.81
CA SER A 221 11.75 -8.18 -0.77
C SER A 221 10.36 -8.65 -1.13
N THR A 222 10.14 -9.94 -1.08
CA THR A 222 8.80 -10.53 -1.19
C THR A 222 8.19 -10.56 0.20
N TYR A 223 6.90 -10.27 0.32
CA TYR A 223 6.16 -10.45 1.57
C TYR A 223 6.25 -11.90 2.05
N THR A 224 6.47 -12.07 3.34
CA THR A 224 6.36 -13.38 4.01
C THR A 224 5.53 -13.25 5.28
N PRO A 225 4.79 -14.29 5.71
CA PRO A 225 3.91 -14.22 6.88
C PRO A 225 4.59 -13.75 8.16
N GLU A 226 5.89 -14.03 8.33
CA GLU A 226 6.66 -13.62 9.50
C GLU A 226 6.92 -12.11 9.58
N MET A 227 6.67 -11.39 8.49
CA MET A 227 6.81 -9.94 8.45
C MET A 227 5.65 -9.22 9.15
N CYS A 228 4.53 -9.90 9.40
CA CYS A 228 3.35 -9.26 9.95
C CYS A 228 2.72 -10.11 11.05
N GLN A 229 2.50 -9.49 12.20
CA GLN A 229 1.74 -10.07 13.31
C GLN A 229 0.49 -9.22 13.53
N VAL A 230 -0.65 -9.86 13.59
CA VAL A 230 -1.95 -9.21 13.77
C VAL A 230 -2.60 -9.72 15.05
N GLU A 231 -2.93 -8.80 15.93
CA GLU A 231 -3.61 -9.07 17.20
C GLU A 231 -4.93 -8.31 17.24
N ARG A 232 -6.03 -9.01 17.59
CA ARG A 232 -7.29 -8.34 17.87
C ARG A 232 -7.25 -7.75 19.29
N ILE A 233 -7.56 -6.47 19.42
CA ILE A 233 -7.55 -5.75 20.71
C ILE A 233 -8.93 -5.19 21.06
N SER A 234 -9.13 -4.82 22.30
CA SER A 234 -10.34 -4.15 22.71
C SER A 234 -10.37 -2.68 22.27
N GLN A 235 -11.56 -2.10 22.15
CA GLN A 235 -11.72 -0.66 21.89
C GLN A 235 -11.05 0.21 22.96
N SER A 236 -11.10 -0.22 24.21
CA SER A 236 -10.46 0.49 25.32
C SER A 236 -8.95 0.53 25.15
N GLU A 237 -8.36 -0.57 24.77
CA GLU A 237 -6.92 -0.67 24.50
C GLU A 237 -6.52 0.17 23.29
N TYR A 238 -7.25 0.06 22.17
CA TYR A 238 -7.08 0.90 20.99
C TYR A 238 -7.05 2.39 21.37
N ASN A 239 -8.08 2.85 22.08
CA ASN A 239 -8.18 4.25 22.52
C ASN A 239 -7.05 4.64 23.49
N GLY A 240 -6.64 3.73 24.38
CA GLY A 240 -5.54 3.92 25.31
C GLY A 240 -4.19 4.10 24.61
N VAL A 241 -3.90 3.29 23.61
CA VAL A 241 -2.68 3.42 22.77
C VAL A 241 -2.73 4.71 21.96
N LYS A 242 -3.86 4.97 21.28
CA LYS A 242 -4.05 6.17 20.45
C LYS A 242 -3.83 7.48 21.23
N LYS A 243 -4.28 7.55 22.49
CA LYS A 243 -4.04 8.72 23.35
C LYS A 243 -2.57 8.94 23.69
N ARG A 244 -1.76 7.90 23.70
CA ARG A 244 -0.33 7.95 24.02
C ARG A 244 0.56 8.22 22.81
N ILE A 245 0.00 8.21 21.61
CA ILE A 245 0.77 8.53 20.39
C ILE A 245 1.29 9.96 20.54
N SER A 246 2.61 10.08 20.67
CA SER A 246 3.29 11.36 20.77
C SER A 246 3.17 12.12 19.45
N PRO A 247 2.89 13.45 19.48
CA PRO A 247 3.06 14.28 18.29
C PRO A 247 4.49 14.21 17.74
N ASP A 248 5.44 13.91 18.62
CA ASP A 248 6.87 13.86 18.32
C ASP A 248 7.38 12.45 17.96
N LEU A 249 6.47 11.50 17.68
CA LEU A 249 6.81 10.12 17.36
C LEU A 249 7.87 10.03 16.25
N PHE A 250 7.88 11.01 15.36
CA PHE A 250 8.75 11.09 14.19
C PHE A 250 9.81 12.19 14.27
N THR A 251 9.83 13.03 15.30
CA THR A 251 10.81 14.08 15.49
C THR A 251 12.03 13.65 16.27
N ASN A 252 12.12 12.37 16.64
CA ASN A 252 13.31 11.84 17.28
C ASN A 252 14.47 11.83 16.26
N LEU A 253 15.20 12.96 16.23
CA LEU A 253 16.33 13.25 15.33
C LEU A 253 17.33 12.08 15.26
N GLY A 254 17.56 11.37 16.36
CA GLY A 254 18.46 10.22 16.40
C GLY A 254 17.97 9.04 15.55
N PHE A 255 16.67 8.84 15.42
CA PHE A 255 16.08 7.82 14.54
C PHE A 255 16.20 8.25 13.07
N ILE A 256 15.84 9.49 12.77
CA ILE A 256 15.94 10.07 11.42
C ILE A 256 17.39 10.06 10.93
N ASP A 257 18.35 10.43 11.78
CA ASP A 257 19.78 10.40 11.42
C ASP A 257 20.31 8.99 11.19
N LYS A 258 19.84 8.00 11.94
CA LYS A 258 20.17 6.60 11.70
C LYS A 258 19.61 6.09 10.38
N LEU A 259 18.35 6.42 10.09
CA LEU A 259 17.74 6.11 8.80
C LEU A 259 18.47 6.80 7.64
N LYS A 260 18.77 8.10 7.75
CA LYS A 260 19.52 8.83 6.72
C LYS A 260 20.87 8.18 6.43
N LYS A 261 21.61 7.74 7.46
CA LYS A 261 22.89 7.02 7.29
C LYS A 261 22.73 5.66 6.61
N SER A 262 21.59 5.00 6.81
CA SER A 262 21.29 3.70 6.18
C SER A 262 20.88 3.85 4.71
N PHE A 263 20.50 5.06 4.27
CA PHE A 263 20.11 5.39 2.90
C PHE A 263 21.10 6.34 2.22
N THR A 264 22.38 6.32 2.60
CA THR A 264 23.40 7.06 1.84
C THR A 264 23.39 6.57 0.40
N TRP A 265 22.94 7.47 -0.45
CA TRP A 265 22.91 7.39 -1.90
C TRP A 265 24.30 7.43 -2.50
#